data_0bd86a4074e17e56185e5e87a5f9b028
#
_entry.id   0bd86a4074e17e56185e5e87a5f9b028
#
_cell.length_a   1.000
_cell.length_b   1.000
_cell.length_c   1.000
_cell.angle_alpha   90.00
_cell.angle_beta   90.00
_cell.angle_gamma   90.00
#
_symmetry.space_group_name_H-M   'P 1'
#
loop_
_entity.id
_entity.type
_entity.pdbx_description
1 polymer ?
#
loop_
_entity_poly.entity_id
_entity_poly.type
_entity_poly.pdbx_seq_one_letter_code
_entity_poly.pdbx_strand_id
1 'polypeptide(L)'
;MCDQTEKTNDTFEDYGLFTQVEQLNKTALKAHGLDKSGHLYKVNNFDFHRFEDTIKLTDDPDYNQTAFEGMLEIKGDSDHTKLIEMLDALNDDTQKIDDVLDTYFDTENLVYWMAFQILTGNCDTQNRNCYLYSPLNSKVWYILDWDNDGMLRKLELSLTGFSDYASWERGVSNYWGNVLFNRALRSKSFRSELDSAVKDLRSYLTEERLSKMVEHYREVTEPLVFAAPDLENLPVTKDEYEQIAVAIPSEIEENYKSFRESYKKPMPFYIGVPQIDNGKLRINWDASYDFKARDIRYIVELARDYAIS
;
A
#
# COMPACT_ATOMS: atom_id res chain seq x y z
N MET A 1 23.52 -0.09 18.57
CA MET A 1 22.91 1.08 19.22
C MET A 1 22.54 0.67 20.64
N CYS A 2 22.87 1.45 21.65
CA CYS A 2 22.58 1.06 23.05
C CYS A 2 21.32 1.79 23.51
N ASP A 3 20.35 1.08 24.03
CA ASP A 3 19.22 1.68 24.70
C ASP A 3 19.58 1.98 26.17
N GLN A 4 19.13 3.13 26.69
CA GLN A 4 19.39 3.59 28.06
C GLN A 4 18.14 3.65 28.92
N THR A 5 17.06 2.99 28.52
CA THR A 5 15.75 3.15 29.17
C THR A 5 15.71 2.67 30.62
N GLU A 6 16.59 1.75 31.04
CA GLU A 6 16.73 1.39 32.45
C GLU A 6 18.18 1.34 32.89
N LYS A 7 18.58 2.35 33.61
CA LYS A 7 19.90 2.42 34.25
C LYS A 7 19.91 1.64 35.57
N THR A 8 19.94 0.33 35.48
CA THR A 8 20.27 -0.49 36.65
C THR A 8 21.78 -0.72 36.67
N ASN A 9 22.47 -0.15 37.64
CA ASN A 9 23.90 -0.41 37.94
C ASN A 9 24.95 0.27 37.04
N ASP A 10 24.70 1.43 36.43
CA ASP A 10 25.65 2.17 35.57
C ASP A 10 26.26 1.39 34.39
N THR A 11 25.66 0.28 34.00
CA THR A 11 26.02 -0.53 32.82
C THR A 11 25.06 -0.30 31.67
N PHE A 12 25.61 -0.20 30.46
CA PHE A 12 24.82 -0.20 29.23
C PHE A 12 24.61 -1.65 28.79
N GLU A 13 23.38 -1.98 28.47
CA GLU A 13 23.03 -3.26 27.84
C GLU A 13 22.77 -3.04 26.35
N ASP A 14 23.22 -3.97 25.52
CA ASP A 14 22.97 -3.95 24.09
C ASP A 14 21.62 -4.62 23.80
N TYR A 15 20.67 -3.83 23.25
CA TYR A 15 19.34 -4.31 22.87
C TYR A 15 19.21 -4.57 21.37
N GLY A 16 20.31 -4.51 20.62
CA GLY A 16 20.35 -4.79 19.20
C GLY A 16 20.16 -3.57 18.29
N LEU A 17 19.86 -3.86 17.02
CA LEU A 17 19.72 -2.88 15.96
C LEU A 17 18.26 -2.40 15.85
N PHE A 18 18.07 -1.09 15.92
CA PHE A 18 16.75 -0.47 15.78
C PHE A 18 16.69 0.44 14.56
N THR A 19 15.58 0.39 13.85
CA THR A 19 15.27 1.36 12.81
C THR A 19 14.66 2.61 13.43
N GLN A 20 15.28 3.76 13.20
CA GLN A 20 14.71 5.05 13.60
C GLN A 20 13.77 5.54 12.49
N VAL A 21 12.48 5.69 12.81
CA VAL A 21 11.45 6.15 11.88
C VAL A 21 10.91 7.51 12.33
N GLU A 22 10.80 8.46 11.40
CA GLU A 22 10.15 9.74 11.65
C GLU A 22 8.64 9.52 11.78
N GLN A 23 8.06 10.03 12.87
CA GLN A 23 6.60 10.01 13.05
C GLN A 23 5.94 11.10 12.21
N LEU A 24 5.11 10.71 11.24
CA LEU A 24 4.34 11.65 10.44
C LEU A 24 3.25 12.31 11.32
N ASN A 25 3.54 13.52 11.75
CA ASN A 25 2.69 14.35 12.59
C ASN A 25 2.88 15.85 12.22
N LYS A 26 2.24 16.75 12.97
CA LYS A 26 2.35 18.21 12.74
C LYS A 26 3.79 18.73 12.72
N THR A 27 4.71 18.10 13.47
CA THR A 27 6.13 18.47 13.50
C THR A 27 6.83 18.06 12.22
N ALA A 28 6.60 16.82 11.77
CA ALA A 28 7.11 16.32 10.49
C ALA A 28 6.59 17.15 9.31
N LEU A 29 5.27 17.40 9.25
CA LEU A 29 4.69 18.27 8.21
C LEU A 29 5.41 19.60 8.13
N LYS A 30 5.63 20.27 9.27
CA LYS A 30 6.35 21.55 9.32
C LYS A 30 7.81 21.41 8.86
N ALA A 31 8.51 20.36 9.26
CA ALA A 31 9.90 20.12 8.91
C ALA A 31 10.06 19.91 7.39
N HIS A 32 9.07 19.30 6.74
CA HIS A 32 9.02 19.08 5.30
C HIS A 32 8.37 20.23 4.50
N GLY A 33 8.09 21.37 5.14
CA GLY A 33 7.50 22.53 4.47
C GLY A 33 6.03 22.40 4.11
N LEU A 34 5.33 21.40 4.69
CA LEU A 34 3.91 21.17 4.50
C LEU A 34 3.08 21.95 5.55
N ASP A 35 1.80 22.19 5.24
CA ASP A 35 0.88 22.86 6.16
C ASP A 35 0.53 21.95 7.35
N LYS A 36 1.11 22.27 8.52
CA LYS A 36 0.87 21.55 9.77
C LYS A 36 -0.55 21.66 10.31
N SER A 37 -1.34 22.62 9.80
CA SER A 37 -2.74 22.83 10.19
C SER A 37 -3.72 22.07 9.29
N GLY A 38 -3.21 21.41 8.25
CA GLY A 38 -3.99 20.61 7.32
C GLY A 38 -4.52 19.31 7.93
N HIS A 39 -5.29 18.61 7.12
CA HIS A 39 -5.80 17.28 7.47
C HIS A 39 -4.67 16.26 7.29
N LEU A 40 -4.55 15.36 8.24
CA LEU A 40 -3.62 14.24 8.18
C LEU A 40 -4.27 13.03 8.84
N TYR A 41 -4.46 11.97 8.07
CA TYR A 41 -5.03 10.71 8.53
C TYR A 41 -4.04 9.58 8.26
N LYS A 42 -3.72 8.76 9.27
CA LYS A 42 -3.03 7.49 9.05
C LYS A 42 -4.05 6.46 8.58
N VAL A 43 -3.79 5.85 7.44
CA VAL A 43 -4.65 4.82 6.88
C VAL A 43 -4.36 3.48 7.57
N ASN A 44 -5.33 2.96 8.31
CA ASN A 44 -5.23 1.69 9.03
C ASN A 44 -5.92 0.54 8.28
N ASN A 45 -7.14 0.77 7.78
CA ASN A 45 -7.90 -0.19 6.98
C ASN A 45 -8.97 0.56 6.19
N PHE A 46 -8.59 1.19 5.09
CA PHE A 46 -9.47 2.07 4.34
C PHE A 46 -9.23 1.97 2.84
N ASP A 47 -10.24 1.54 2.11
CA ASP A 47 -10.22 1.30 0.67
C ASP A 47 -10.95 2.38 -0.15
N PHE A 48 -11.17 3.55 0.44
CA PHE A 48 -11.86 4.70 -0.15
C PHE A 48 -13.36 4.48 -0.47
N HIS A 49 -14.00 3.44 0.08
CA HIS A 49 -15.45 3.38 0.11
C HIS A 49 -16.06 4.47 0.99
N ARG A 50 -17.24 4.95 0.60
CA ARG A 50 -18.00 5.94 1.36
C ARG A 50 -18.76 5.28 2.52
N PHE A 51 -18.09 4.78 3.52
CA PHE A 51 -18.69 4.16 4.71
C PHE A 51 -19.57 5.16 5.50
N GLU A 52 -20.80 5.43 5.01
CA GLU A 52 -21.69 6.46 5.55
C GLU A 52 -22.03 6.27 7.04
N ASP A 53 -22.07 5.03 7.51
CA ASP A 53 -22.31 4.71 8.91
C ASP A 53 -21.12 5.04 9.82
N THR A 54 -19.91 5.10 9.29
CA THR A 54 -18.66 5.29 10.05
C THR A 54 -18.00 6.63 9.80
N ILE A 55 -17.94 7.06 8.52
CA ILE A 55 -17.31 8.33 8.13
C ILE A 55 -18.37 9.42 8.15
N LYS A 56 -18.48 10.10 9.28
CA LYS A 56 -19.44 11.16 9.57
C LYS A 56 -18.75 12.44 10.02
N LEU A 57 -19.48 13.55 10.02
CA LEU A 57 -19.01 14.78 10.64
C LEU A 57 -18.90 14.61 12.16
N THR A 58 -17.99 15.32 12.79
CA THR A 58 -17.76 15.21 14.24
C THR A 58 -18.92 15.72 15.09
N ASP A 59 -19.79 16.53 14.53
CA ASP A 59 -21.02 17.02 15.17
C ASP A 59 -22.27 16.17 14.86
N ASP A 60 -22.14 15.12 14.04
CA ASP A 60 -23.21 14.15 13.82
C ASP A 60 -23.48 13.37 15.12
N PRO A 61 -24.76 13.27 15.58
CA PRO A 61 -25.10 12.58 16.83
C PRO A 61 -24.71 11.08 16.85
N ASP A 62 -24.56 10.46 15.69
CA ASP A 62 -24.15 9.07 15.55
C ASP A 62 -22.64 8.93 15.25
N TYR A 63 -21.85 10.01 15.30
CA TYR A 63 -20.40 9.94 15.11
C TYR A 63 -19.73 9.10 16.18
N ASN A 64 -18.93 8.15 15.76
CA ASN A 64 -18.12 7.29 16.65
C ASN A 64 -16.65 7.40 16.28
N GLN A 65 -15.91 8.21 17.05
CA GLN A 65 -14.48 8.43 16.82
C GLN A 65 -13.67 7.12 16.78
N THR A 66 -13.93 6.18 17.67
CA THR A 66 -13.20 4.90 17.71
C THR A 66 -13.42 4.08 16.43
N ALA A 67 -14.66 4.05 15.92
CA ALA A 67 -14.96 3.37 14.66
C ALA A 67 -14.30 4.09 13.47
N PHE A 68 -14.34 5.42 13.45
CA PHE A 68 -13.65 6.24 12.43
C PHE A 68 -12.13 5.98 12.46
N GLU A 69 -11.49 6.07 13.63
CA GLU A 69 -10.05 5.88 13.79
C GLU A 69 -9.60 4.42 13.54
N GLY A 70 -10.51 3.47 13.58
CA GLY A 70 -10.25 2.11 13.10
C GLY A 70 -9.93 2.04 11.61
N MET A 71 -10.41 3.01 10.83
CA MET A 71 -10.12 3.17 9.40
C MET A 71 -9.07 4.24 9.14
N LEU A 72 -9.25 5.43 9.70
CA LEU A 72 -8.47 6.65 9.47
C LEU A 72 -8.11 7.31 10.79
N GLU A 73 -6.92 7.04 11.31
CA GLU A 73 -6.46 7.64 12.57
C GLU A 73 -6.16 9.13 12.39
N ILE A 74 -6.78 9.98 13.21
CA ILE A 74 -6.68 11.44 13.11
C ILE A 74 -5.31 11.90 13.63
N LYS A 75 -4.49 12.50 12.79
CA LYS A 75 -3.18 13.08 13.12
C LYS A 75 -3.11 14.59 12.90
N GLY A 76 -4.05 15.14 12.14
CA GLY A 76 -4.15 16.55 11.77
C GLY A 76 -5.41 17.24 12.30
N ASP A 77 -6.08 17.99 11.41
CA ASP A 77 -7.38 18.58 11.66
C ASP A 77 -8.46 17.50 11.73
N SER A 78 -9.47 17.70 12.58
CA SER A 78 -10.57 16.76 12.82
C SER A 78 -11.88 17.15 12.13
N ASP A 79 -11.89 18.18 11.31
CA ASP A 79 -13.04 18.49 10.44
C ASP A 79 -13.06 17.52 9.25
N HIS A 80 -14.04 16.65 9.20
CA HIS A 80 -14.14 15.62 8.16
C HIS A 80 -14.89 16.09 6.90
N THR A 81 -15.37 17.34 6.84
CA THR A 81 -16.17 17.87 5.72
C THR A 81 -15.47 17.63 4.38
N LYS A 82 -14.21 18.02 4.29
CA LYS A 82 -13.42 17.90 3.05
C LYS A 82 -13.13 16.44 2.64
N LEU A 83 -12.94 15.56 3.62
CA LEU A 83 -12.79 14.13 3.39
C LEU A 83 -14.08 13.54 2.81
N ILE A 84 -15.23 13.89 3.40
CA ILE A 84 -16.55 13.43 2.98
C ILE A 84 -16.87 13.92 1.58
N GLU A 85 -16.64 15.21 1.27
CA GLU A 85 -16.83 15.76 -0.09
C GLU A 85 -16.03 14.98 -1.15
N MET A 86 -14.78 14.67 -0.85
CA MET A 86 -13.93 13.88 -1.76
C MET A 86 -14.47 12.46 -1.94
N LEU A 87 -14.86 11.82 -0.84
CA LEU A 87 -15.38 10.45 -0.89
C LEU A 87 -16.74 10.36 -1.59
N ASP A 88 -17.63 11.34 -1.38
CA ASP A 88 -18.92 11.40 -2.08
C ASP A 88 -18.71 11.52 -3.60
N ALA A 89 -17.79 12.39 -4.04
CA ALA A 89 -17.45 12.51 -5.46
C ALA A 89 -16.77 11.23 -6.01
N LEU A 90 -15.87 10.64 -5.22
CA LEU A 90 -15.16 9.43 -5.63
C LEU A 90 -16.08 8.21 -5.71
N ASN A 91 -17.14 8.12 -4.92
CA ASN A 91 -18.07 6.98 -4.92
C ASN A 91 -19.32 7.24 -5.80
N ASP A 92 -19.43 8.39 -6.45
CA ASP A 92 -20.47 8.68 -7.43
C ASP A 92 -20.03 8.23 -8.83
N ASP A 93 -20.54 7.08 -9.28
CA ASP A 93 -20.24 6.52 -10.60
C ASP A 93 -20.75 7.35 -11.78
N THR A 94 -21.61 8.35 -11.54
CA THR A 94 -22.07 9.28 -12.57
C THR A 94 -21.03 10.35 -12.91
N GLN A 95 -20.08 10.62 -11.99
CA GLN A 95 -18.96 11.53 -12.20
C GLN A 95 -17.82 10.84 -12.96
N LYS A 96 -17.24 11.55 -13.91
CA LYS A 96 -16.05 11.06 -14.61
C LYS A 96 -14.86 11.05 -13.65
N ILE A 97 -14.14 9.93 -13.62
CA ILE A 97 -12.99 9.79 -12.72
C ILE A 97 -11.91 10.83 -12.99
N ASP A 98 -11.67 11.23 -14.24
CA ASP A 98 -10.68 12.25 -14.56
C ASP A 98 -11.03 13.58 -13.88
N ASP A 99 -12.31 14.01 -13.91
CA ASP A 99 -12.77 15.25 -13.27
C ASP A 99 -12.64 15.17 -11.72
N VAL A 100 -12.86 14.00 -11.12
CA VAL A 100 -12.68 13.75 -9.68
C VAL A 100 -11.20 13.82 -9.30
N LEU A 101 -10.32 13.19 -10.08
CA LEU A 101 -8.88 13.22 -9.85
C LEU A 101 -8.35 14.65 -9.94
N ASP A 102 -8.69 15.38 -10.99
CA ASP A 102 -8.27 16.79 -11.21
C ASP A 102 -8.75 17.72 -10.08
N THR A 103 -9.89 17.42 -9.45
CA THR A 103 -10.47 18.27 -8.40
C THR A 103 -9.90 17.98 -7.03
N TYR A 104 -9.71 16.71 -6.70
CA TYR A 104 -9.47 16.28 -5.32
C TYR A 104 -8.11 15.65 -5.07
N PHE A 105 -7.31 15.34 -6.09
CA PHE A 105 -6.04 14.68 -5.91
C PHE A 105 -4.90 15.35 -6.67
N ASP A 106 -3.70 15.26 -6.10
CA ASP A 106 -2.49 15.50 -6.85
C ASP A 106 -2.17 14.22 -7.65
N THR A 107 -2.47 14.24 -8.94
CA THR A 107 -2.32 13.05 -9.80
C THR A 107 -0.87 12.61 -9.94
N GLU A 108 0.08 13.57 -9.96
CA GLU A 108 1.51 13.26 -9.99
C GLU A 108 1.92 12.50 -8.74
N ASN A 109 1.51 12.97 -7.56
CA ASN A 109 1.75 12.25 -6.29
C ASN A 109 1.14 10.84 -6.32
N LEU A 110 -0.10 10.68 -6.78
CA LEU A 110 -0.75 9.36 -6.85
C LEU A 110 0.00 8.38 -7.76
N VAL A 111 0.38 8.81 -8.97
CA VAL A 111 1.04 7.90 -9.91
C VAL A 111 2.45 7.54 -9.47
N TYR A 112 3.21 8.48 -8.87
CA TYR A 112 4.53 8.18 -8.34
C TYR A 112 4.48 7.27 -7.12
N TRP A 113 3.53 7.51 -6.19
CA TRP A 113 3.33 6.63 -5.06
C TRP A 113 2.98 5.20 -5.52
N MET A 114 1.99 5.07 -6.41
CA MET A 114 1.58 3.77 -6.95
C MET A 114 2.71 3.08 -7.72
N ALA A 115 3.46 3.82 -8.55
CA ALA A 115 4.59 3.30 -9.29
C ALA A 115 5.71 2.78 -8.39
N PHE A 116 5.98 3.49 -7.28
CA PHE A 116 6.96 3.07 -6.28
C PHE A 116 6.54 1.76 -5.61
N GLN A 117 5.30 1.66 -5.11
CA GLN A 117 4.79 0.44 -4.48
C GLN A 117 4.82 -0.75 -5.46
N ILE A 118 4.42 -0.53 -6.71
CA ILE A 118 4.44 -1.57 -7.75
C ILE A 118 5.86 -2.06 -8.04
N LEU A 119 6.82 -1.15 -8.23
CA LEU A 119 8.20 -1.50 -8.56
C LEU A 119 8.94 -2.16 -7.41
N THR A 120 8.67 -1.74 -6.19
CA THR A 120 9.26 -2.37 -4.99
C THR A 120 8.54 -3.65 -4.57
N GLY A 121 7.40 -3.98 -5.21
CA GLY A 121 6.62 -5.18 -4.91
C GLY A 121 5.92 -5.13 -3.55
N ASN A 122 5.72 -3.93 -2.99
CA ASN A 122 5.02 -3.75 -1.73
C ASN A 122 3.51 -3.97 -1.93
N CYS A 123 3.04 -5.17 -1.62
CA CYS A 123 1.63 -5.54 -1.80
C CYS A 123 0.74 -5.19 -0.60
N ASP A 124 1.31 -4.69 0.49
CA ASP A 124 0.58 -4.36 1.73
C ASP A 124 0.14 -2.88 1.80
N THR A 125 -0.15 -2.27 0.64
CA THR A 125 -0.49 -0.85 0.53
C THR A 125 -1.84 -0.58 -0.13
N GLN A 126 -2.67 -1.61 -0.27
CA GLN A 126 -3.99 -1.50 -0.93
C GLN A 126 -4.95 -0.60 -0.14
N ASN A 127 -4.94 -0.72 1.19
CA ASN A 127 -5.87 -0.05 2.10
C ASN A 127 -5.24 0.34 3.44
N ARG A 128 -3.91 0.34 3.54
CA ARG A 128 -3.13 0.68 4.73
C ARG A 128 -1.74 1.20 4.34
N ASN A 129 -0.90 1.43 5.34
CA ASN A 129 0.51 1.77 5.17
C ASN A 129 0.75 3.03 4.34
N CYS A 130 -0.09 4.03 4.55
CA CYS A 130 0.07 5.37 4.01
C CYS A 130 -0.65 6.39 4.90
N TYR A 131 -0.42 7.67 4.61
CA TYR A 131 -1.21 8.76 5.18
C TYR A 131 -1.91 9.52 4.06
N LEU A 132 -3.12 9.99 4.35
CA LEU A 132 -3.83 10.97 3.54
C LEU A 132 -3.56 12.35 4.12
N TYR A 133 -3.03 13.24 3.31
CA TYR A 133 -2.75 14.62 3.69
C TYR A 133 -3.45 15.59 2.76
N SER A 134 -4.00 16.67 3.30
CA SER A 134 -4.53 17.79 2.53
C SER A 134 -4.28 19.10 3.25
N PRO A 135 -3.66 20.12 2.63
CA PRO A 135 -3.49 21.45 3.22
C PRO A 135 -4.85 22.07 3.61
N LEU A 136 -4.90 22.89 4.66
CA LEU A 136 -6.16 23.44 5.17
C LEU A 136 -6.96 24.19 4.09
N ASN A 137 -6.27 25.00 3.29
CA ASN A 137 -6.87 25.86 2.28
C ASN A 137 -6.91 25.26 0.86
N SER A 138 -6.83 23.95 0.74
CA SER A 138 -6.88 23.22 -0.53
C SER A 138 -7.91 22.10 -0.44
N LYS A 139 -8.50 21.72 -1.60
CA LYS A 139 -9.31 20.50 -1.72
C LYS A 139 -8.48 19.28 -2.12
N VAL A 140 -7.21 19.50 -2.48
CA VAL A 140 -6.34 18.47 -3.03
C VAL A 140 -5.78 17.58 -1.92
N TRP A 141 -5.84 16.29 -2.16
CA TRP A 141 -5.31 15.24 -1.30
C TRP A 141 -4.03 14.65 -1.89
N TYR A 142 -3.12 14.31 -0.99
CA TYR A 142 -1.84 13.65 -1.26
C TYR A 142 -1.78 12.34 -0.48
N ILE A 143 -1.14 11.34 -1.04
CA ILE A 143 -0.74 10.15 -0.31
C ILE A 143 0.72 10.33 0.13
N LEU A 144 0.97 10.23 1.44
CA LEU A 144 2.31 10.21 1.99
C LEU A 144 2.68 8.77 2.34
N ASP A 145 3.91 8.43 2.07
CA ASP A 145 4.44 7.09 2.20
C ASP A 145 4.65 6.70 3.66
N TRP A 146 4.37 5.45 4.00
CA TRP A 146 4.54 4.91 5.33
C TRP A 146 4.69 3.39 5.29
N ASP A 147 5.54 2.85 6.20
CA ASP A 147 5.65 1.42 6.47
C ASP A 147 5.99 0.56 5.24
N ASN A 148 7.13 0.87 4.64
CA ASN A 148 7.62 0.18 3.44
C ASN A 148 8.39 -1.11 3.75
N ASP A 149 8.21 -1.72 4.91
CA ASP A 149 8.86 -2.97 5.29
C ASP A 149 8.41 -4.18 4.45
N GLY A 150 7.26 -4.05 3.77
CA GLY A 150 6.76 -5.04 2.80
C GLY A 150 7.47 -5.06 1.45
N MET A 151 8.37 -4.10 1.16
CA MET A 151 9.03 -3.99 -0.14
C MET A 151 10.26 -4.89 -0.28
N LEU A 152 10.54 -5.35 -1.53
CA LEU A 152 11.76 -6.08 -1.89
C LEU A 152 12.02 -7.35 -1.04
N ARG A 153 10.95 -8.07 -0.70
CA ARG A 153 10.98 -9.24 0.21
C ARG A 153 10.64 -10.57 -0.46
N LYS A 154 10.64 -10.62 -1.78
CA LYS A 154 10.14 -11.80 -2.51
C LYS A 154 10.88 -13.07 -2.10
N LEU A 155 12.22 -13.06 -2.13
CA LEU A 155 13.01 -14.23 -1.77
C LEU A 155 12.92 -14.53 -0.27
N GLU A 156 12.95 -13.51 0.59
CA GLU A 156 12.82 -13.68 2.04
C GLU A 156 11.49 -14.39 2.39
N LEU A 157 10.37 -13.91 1.84
CA LEU A 157 9.05 -14.53 2.08
C LEU A 157 9.02 -15.99 1.60
N SER A 158 9.65 -16.30 0.48
CA SER A 158 9.75 -17.68 -0.01
C SER A 158 10.58 -18.57 0.92
N LEU A 159 11.70 -18.08 1.44
CA LEU A 159 12.59 -18.83 2.34
C LEU A 159 11.99 -19.02 3.75
N THR A 160 11.24 -18.03 4.23
CA THR A 160 10.59 -18.09 5.56
C THR A 160 9.25 -18.84 5.56
N GLY A 161 8.87 -19.42 4.43
CA GLY A 161 7.68 -20.27 4.32
C GLY A 161 6.36 -19.49 4.15
N PHE A 162 6.44 -18.19 3.91
CA PHE A 162 5.30 -17.43 3.40
C PHE A 162 5.16 -17.71 1.92
N SER A 163 3.97 -18.09 1.47
CA SER A 163 3.72 -18.29 0.04
C SER A 163 3.91 -16.98 -0.70
N ASP A 164 4.47 -17.06 -1.91
CA ASP A 164 4.43 -15.93 -2.84
C ASP A 164 2.99 -15.40 -2.95
N TYR A 165 2.88 -14.09 -3.01
CA TYR A 165 1.59 -13.45 -3.30
C TYR A 165 0.99 -14.02 -4.58
N ALA A 166 -0.32 -14.16 -4.61
CA ALA A 166 -1.01 -14.62 -5.80
C ALA A 166 -0.73 -13.68 -7.00
N SER A 167 -0.80 -14.19 -8.20
CA SER A 167 -0.47 -13.40 -9.41
C SER A 167 -1.36 -12.15 -9.59
N TRP A 168 -2.53 -12.12 -8.96
CA TRP A 168 -3.44 -10.97 -8.96
C TRP A 168 -3.09 -9.93 -7.89
N GLU A 169 -2.19 -10.23 -6.96
CA GLU A 169 -1.66 -9.28 -5.96
C GLU A 169 -0.43 -8.53 -6.48
N ARG A 170 -0.11 -8.64 -7.77
CA ARG A 170 1.04 -7.99 -8.39
C ARG A 170 0.62 -6.93 -9.41
N GLY A 171 1.43 -5.88 -9.53
CA GLY A 171 1.18 -4.78 -10.46
C GLY A 171 -0.12 -4.03 -10.15
N VAL A 172 -0.84 -3.60 -11.18
CA VAL A 172 -2.09 -2.84 -11.00
C VAL A 172 -3.21 -3.69 -10.42
N SER A 173 -3.15 -5.00 -10.57
CA SER A 173 -4.18 -5.92 -10.07
C SER A 173 -4.26 -5.89 -8.54
N ASN A 174 -3.19 -5.55 -7.84
CA ASN A 174 -3.18 -5.42 -6.38
C ASN A 174 -4.22 -4.42 -5.85
N TYR A 175 -4.58 -3.43 -6.64
CA TYR A 175 -5.46 -2.32 -6.24
C TYR A 175 -6.93 -2.53 -6.61
N TRP A 176 -7.33 -3.75 -6.94
CA TRP A 176 -8.68 -4.07 -7.39
C TRP A 176 -9.79 -3.72 -6.38
N GLY A 177 -9.53 -3.90 -5.08
CA GLY A 177 -10.48 -3.63 -4.00
C GLY A 177 -10.49 -2.17 -3.49
N ASN A 178 -9.55 -1.33 -3.97
CA ASN A 178 -9.48 0.07 -3.57
C ASN A 178 -10.24 0.95 -4.56
N VAL A 179 -11.26 1.67 -4.11
CA VAL A 179 -12.14 2.48 -4.97
C VAL A 179 -11.36 3.53 -5.74
N LEU A 180 -10.44 4.25 -5.08
CA LEU A 180 -9.65 5.31 -5.74
C LEU A 180 -8.85 4.73 -6.91
N PHE A 181 -8.01 3.76 -6.64
CA PHE A 181 -7.11 3.21 -7.66
C PHE A 181 -7.86 2.37 -8.70
N ASN A 182 -8.90 1.61 -8.30
CA ASN A 182 -9.71 0.86 -9.24
C ASN A 182 -10.39 1.79 -10.26
N ARG A 183 -10.96 2.91 -9.80
CA ARG A 183 -11.57 3.91 -10.69
C ARG A 183 -10.51 4.66 -11.51
N ALA A 184 -9.41 5.11 -10.90
CA ALA A 184 -8.32 5.80 -11.57
C ALA A 184 -7.72 4.97 -12.71
N LEU A 185 -7.53 3.67 -12.50
CA LEU A 185 -7.02 2.75 -13.52
C LEU A 185 -7.97 2.58 -14.74
N ARG A 186 -9.24 2.97 -14.66
CA ARG A 186 -10.13 3.02 -15.83
C ARG A 186 -9.83 4.22 -16.75
N SER A 187 -9.24 5.29 -16.22
CA SER A 187 -8.78 6.45 -17.01
C SER A 187 -7.57 6.08 -17.87
N LYS A 188 -7.58 6.52 -19.14
CA LYS A 188 -6.43 6.35 -20.04
C LYS A 188 -5.30 7.32 -19.72
N SER A 189 -5.64 8.57 -19.30
CA SER A 189 -4.65 9.57 -18.88
C SER A 189 -3.90 9.07 -17.66
N PHE A 190 -4.59 8.67 -16.62
CA PHE A 190 -3.98 8.13 -15.41
C PHE A 190 -3.03 6.95 -15.71
N ARG A 191 -3.45 5.97 -16.53
CA ARG A 191 -2.56 4.87 -16.90
C ARG A 191 -1.34 5.32 -17.70
N SER A 192 -1.48 6.33 -18.55
CA SER A 192 -0.35 6.88 -19.30
C SER A 192 0.66 7.60 -18.40
N GLU A 193 0.17 8.32 -17.40
CA GLU A 193 0.99 8.98 -16.38
C GLU A 193 1.66 7.96 -15.46
N LEU A 194 0.92 6.93 -15.02
CA LEU A 194 1.49 5.82 -14.28
C LEU A 194 2.59 5.07 -15.05
N ASP A 195 2.36 4.78 -16.34
CA ASP A 195 3.40 4.21 -17.22
C ASP A 195 4.65 5.10 -17.30
N SER A 196 4.47 6.42 -17.29
CA SER A 196 5.59 7.38 -17.32
C SER A 196 6.32 7.41 -15.98
N ALA A 197 5.60 7.46 -14.85
CA ALA A 197 6.17 7.40 -13.50
C ALA A 197 6.94 6.10 -13.26
N VAL A 198 6.38 4.95 -13.69
CA VAL A 198 7.07 3.64 -13.61
C VAL A 198 8.37 3.65 -14.41
N LYS A 199 8.39 4.23 -15.63
CA LYS A 199 9.62 4.32 -16.43
C LYS A 199 10.65 5.24 -15.79
N ASP A 200 10.22 6.36 -15.25
CA ASP A 200 11.10 7.31 -14.57
C ASP A 200 11.75 6.68 -13.34
N LEU A 201 10.96 6.15 -12.43
CA LEU A 201 11.47 5.46 -11.22
C LEU A 201 12.37 4.28 -11.57
N ARG A 202 12.02 3.47 -12.58
CA ARG A 202 12.86 2.36 -13.02
C ARG A 202 14.21 2.83 -13.58
N SER A 203 14.26 4.01 -14.22
CA SER A 203 15.53 4.59 -14.68
C SER A 203 16.43 5.02 -13.52
N TYR A 204 15.86 5.31 -12.37
CA TYR A 204 16.54 5.65 -11.14
C TYR A 204 16.89 4.43 -10.29
N LEU A 205 15.96 3.48 -10.14
CA LEU A 205 16.10 2.24 -9.37
C LEU A 205 16.76 1.14 -10.21
N THR A 206 17.95 1.41 -10.73
CA THR A 206 18.71 0.44 -11.53
C THR A 206 19.34 -0.63 -10.63
N GLU A 207 19.56 -1.83 -11.18
CA GLU A 207 20.21 -2.93 -10.48
C GLU A 207 21.58 -2.51 -9.92
N GLU A 208 22.39 -1.77 -10.71
CA GLU A 208 23.69 -1.26 -10.27
C GLU A 208 23.56 -0.34 -9.04
N ARG A 209 22.57 0.59 -9.06
CA ARG A 209 22.36 1.51 -7.96
C ARG A 209 21.89 0.80 -6.71
N LEU A 210 20.93 -0.11 -6.85
CA LEU A 210 20.43 -0.90 -5.73
C LEU A 210 21.49 -1.82 -5.14
N SER A 211 22.32 -2.46 -5.97
CA SER A 211 23.44 -3.26 -5.49
C SER A 211 24.40 -2.45 -4.62
N LYS A 212 24.75 -1.22 -5.06
CA LYS A 212 25.60 -0.32 -4.26
C LYS A 212 24.93 0.11 -2.94
N MET A 213 23.63 0.32 -2.94
CA MET A 213 22.88 0.65 -1.73
C MET A 213 22.84 -0.52 -0.77
N VAL A 214 22.52 -1.72 -1.25
CA VAL A 214 22.50 -2.93 -0.44
C VAL A 214 23.89 -3.20 0.16
N GLU A 215 24.95 -3.13 -0.64
CA GLU A 215 26.33 -3.30 -0.16
C GLU A 215 26.66 -2.29 0.95
N HIS A 216 26.37 -1.02 0.73
CA HIS A 216 26.61 0.04 1.72
C HIS A 216 25.86 -0.21 3.04
N TYR A 217 24.57 -0.58 2.98
CA TYR A 217 23.81 -0.88 4.20
C TYR A 217 24.32 -2.13 4.89
N ARG A 218 24.72 -3.17 4.16
CA ARG A 218 25.33 -4.38 4.71
C ARG A 218 26.62 -4.10 5.47
N GLU A 219 27.52 -3.30 4.90
CA GLU A 219 28.76 -2.91 5.58
C GLU A 219 28.51 -2.34 6.98
N VAL A 220 27.43 -1.60 7.16
CA VAL A 220 27.06 -0.96 8.44
C VAL A 220 26.29 -1.90 9.36
N THR A 221 25.36 -2.69 8.82
CA THR A 221 24.41 -3.47 9.64
C THR A 221 24.87 -4.89 9.94
N GLU A 222 25.59 -5.56 9.05
CA GLU A 222 26.00 -6.97 9.24
C GLU A 222 26.80 -7.22 10.54
N PRO A 223 27.74 -6.37 10.94
CA PRO A 223 28.45 -6.58 12.20
C PRO A 223 27.52 -6.60 13.43
N LEU A 224 26.37 -5.94 13.36
CA LEU A 224 25.36 -5.88 14.41
C LEU A 224 24.35 -7.03 14.28
N VAL A 225 23.82 -7.24 13.09
CA VAL A 225 22.85 -8.33 12.80
C VAL A 225 23.42 -9.70 13.13
N PHE A 226 24.72 -9.93 12.91
CA PHE A 226 25.39 -11.21 13.21
C PHE A 226 26.04 -11.26 14.61
N ALA A 227 25.69 -10.32 15.50
CA ALA A 227 26.06 -10.34 16.91
C ALA A 227 24.80 -10.53 17.79
N ALA A 228 25.00 -10.94 19.05
CA ALA A 228 23.91 -10.92 20.02
C ALA A 228 23.53 -9.46 20.36
N PRO A 229 22.22 -9.17 20.57
CA PRO A 229 21.11 -10.11 20.63
C PRO A 229 20.43 -10.41 19.26
N ASP A 230 20.75 -9.67 18.18
CA ASP A 230 20.05 -9.76 16.89
C ASP A 230 20.19 -11.12 16.24
N LEU A 231 21.37 -11.73 16.30
CA LEU A 231 21.63 -13.05 15.72
C LEU A 231 20.69 -14.14 16.22
N GLU A 232 20.29 -14.07 17.49
CA GLU A 232 19.41 -15.06 18.12
C GLU A 232 17.96 -14.96 17.61
N ASN A 233 17.59 -13.81 17.03
CA ASN A 233 16.25 -13.51 16.54
C ASN A 233 16.19 -13.44 15.00
N LEU A 234 17.28 -13.70 14.31
CA LEU A 234 17.31 -13.64 12.85
C LEU A 234 16.42 -14.74 12.26
N PRO A 235 15.43 -14.40 11.40
CA PRO A 235 14.46 -15.38 10.88
C PRO A 235 15.04 -16.30 9.80
N VAL A 236 16.23 -16.02 9.32
CA VAL A 236 16.93 -16.74 8.25
C VAL A 236 18.36 -17.06 8.64
N THR A 237 18.95 -18.05 8.02
CA THR A 237 20.37 -18.36 8.19
C THR A 237 21.26 -17.31 7.55
N LYS A 238 22.55 -17.30 7.90
CA LYS A 238 23.50 -16.38 7.28
C LYS A 238 23.60 -16.55 5.77
N ASP A 239 23.58 -17.78 5.28
CA ASP A 239 23.64 -18.08 3.84
C ASP A 239 22.38 -17.61 3.11
N GLU A 240 21.21 -17.72 3.74
CA GLU A 240 19.94 -17.19 3.22
C GLU A 240 19.91 -15.67 3.22
N TYR A 241 20.44 -15.03 4.26
CA TYR A 241 20.60 -13.57 4.30
C TYR A 241 21.45 -13.06 3.12
N GLU A 242 22.57 -13.72 2.84
CA GLU A 242 23.41 -13.43 1.68
C GLU A 242 22.62 -13.57 0.36
N GLN A 243 21.86 -14.64 0.20
CA GLN A 243 21.04 -14.87 -1.00
C GLN A 243 19.99 -13.77 -1.16
N ILE A 244 19.31 -13.38 -0.07
CA ILE A 244 18.32 -12.29 -0.07
C ILE A 244 18.99 -10.99 -0.51
N ALA A 245 20.10 -10.62 0.08
CA ALA A 245 20.81 -9.38 -0.24
C ALA A 245 21.23 -9.32 -1.73
N VAL A 246 21.67 -10.43 -2.29
CA VAL A 246 22.02 -10.54 -3.73
C VAL A 246 20.78 -10.46 -4.63
N ALA A 247 19.62 -10.96 -4.17
CA ALA A 247 18.39 -10.98 -4.96
C ALA A 247 17.69 -9.60 -5.05
N ILE A 248 17.73 -8.80 -3.98
CA ILE A 248 17.04 -7.50 -3.89
C ILE A 248 17.18 -6.62 -5.14
N PRO A 249 18.40 -6.39 -5.70
CA PRO A 249 18.55 -5.51 -6.85
C PRO A 249 17.78 -5.95 -8.10
N SER A 250 17.55 -7.25 -8.28
CA SER A 250 16.85 -7.79 -9.45
C SER A 250 15.31 -7.73 -9.32
N GLU A 251 14.78 -7.57 -8.11
CA GLU A 251 13.33 -7.62 -7.86
C GLU A 251 12.57 -6.48 -8.58
N ILE A 252 13.17 -5.30 -8.77
CA ILE A 252 12.55 -4.20 -9.52
C ILE A 252 12.16 -4.63 -10.94
N GLU A 253 13.07 -5.33 -11.64
CA GLU A 253 12.79 -5.80 -13.01
C GLU A 253 11.75 -6.93 -13.03
N GLU A 254 11.72 -7.77 -12.03
CA GLU A 254 10.69 -8.81 -11.90
C GLU A 254 9.32 -8.19 -11.62
N ASN A 255 9.26 -7.21 -10.74
CA ASN A 255 8.03 -6.48 -10.44
C ASN A 255 7.55 -5.65 -11.63
N TYR A 256 8.46 -5.05 -12.40
CA TYR A 256 8.12 -4.39 -13.66
C TYR A 256 7.52 -5.37 -14.68
N LYS A 257 8.04 -6.58 -14.81
CA LYS A 257 7.45 -7.63 -15.67
C LYS A 257 6.03 -7.97 -15.19
N SER A 258 5.84 -8.16 -13.88
CA SER A 258 4.52 -8.41 -13.28
C SER A 258 3.54 -7.26 -13.53
N PHE A 259 3.98 -6.01 -13.42
CA PHE A 259 3.21 -4.83 -13.78
C PHE A 259 2.75 -4.86 -15.25
N ARG A 260 3.66 -5.17 -16.19
CA ARG A 260 3.28 -5.28 -17.63
C ARG A 260 2.33 -6.44 -17.91
N GLU A 261 2.46 -7.56 -17.20
CA GLU A 261 1.56 -8.71 -17.33
C GLU A 261 0.17 -8.42 -16.72
N SER A 262 0.08 -7.65 -15.62
CA SER A 262 -1.21 -7.32 -15.00
C SER A 262 -2.16 -6.56 -15.94
N TYR A 263 -1.64 -5.75 -16.87
CA TYR A 263 -2.46 -5.10 -17.92
C TYR A 263 -2.98 -6.04 -19.01
N LYS A 264 -2.50 -7.27 -19.06
CA LYS A 264 -2.94 -8.27 -20.05
C LYS A 264 -4.10 -9.14 -19.55
N LYS A 265 -4.42 -9.05 -18.27
CA LYS A 265 -5.47 -9.82 -17.61
C LYS A 265 -6.64 -8.90 -17.25
N PRO A 266 -7.88 -9.44 -17.16
CA PRO A 266 -8.97 -8.72 -16.53
C PRO A 266 -8.64 -8.37 -15.07
N MET A 267 -9.19 -7.26 -14.60
CA MET A 267 -9.03 -6.84 -13.20
C MET A 267 -9.69 -7.87 -12.28
N PRO A 268 -9.11 -8.21 -11.13
CA PRO A 268 -9.79 -9.00 -10.10
C PRO A 268 -11.09 -8.33 -9.66
N PHE A 269 -12.00 -9.08 -9.06
CA PHE A 269 -13.31 -8.61 -8.66
C PHE A 269 -13.77 -9.33 -7.39
N TYR A 270 -14.67 -8.68 -6.67
CA TYR A 270 -15.24 -9.24 -5.44
C TYR A 270 -16.27 -10.34 -5.77
N ILE A 271 -16.22 -11.42 -4.99
CA ILE A 271 -17.21 -12.50 -5.02
C ILE A 271 -17.97 -12.45 -3.69
N GLY A 272 -19.27 -12.23 -3.77
CA GLY A 272 -20.15 -12.19 -2.61
C GLY A 272 -20.26 -13.55 -1.91
N VAL A 273 -20.57 -13.51 -0.62
CA VAL A 273 -20.79 -14.73 0.16
C VAL A 273 -21.94 -15.54 -0.43
N PRO A 274 -21.73 -16.83 -0.76
CA PRO A 274 -22.79 -17.68 -1.29
C PRO A 274 -23.97 -17.80 -0.29
N GLN A 275 -25.18 -17.68 -0.79
CA GLN A 275 -26.41 -17.76 0.01
C GLN A 275 -27.29 -18.90 -0.47
N ILE A 276 -27.97 -19.55 0.47
CA ILE A 276 -29.00 -20.55 0.14
C ILE A 276 -30.36 -19.86 0.29
N ASP A 277 -31.07 -19.72 -0.83
CA ASP A 277 -32.42 -19.15 -0.89
C ASP A 277 -33.38 -20.16 -1.52
N ASN A 278 -34.42 -20.58 -0.78
CA ASN A 278 -35.40 -21.56 -1.22
C ASN A 278 -34.80 -22.86 -1.80
N GLY A 279 -33.72 -23.36 -1.18
CA GLY A 279 -33.02 -24.57 -1.61
C GLY A 279 -32.16 -24.40 -2.88
N LYS A 280 -31.95 -23.18 -3.34
CA LYS A 280 -31.07 -22.83 -4.46
C LYS A 280 -29.84 -22.07 -3.94
N LEU A 281 -28.67 -22.45 -4.46
CA LEU A 281 -27.43 -21.69 -4.23
C LEU A 281 -27.46 -20.42 -5.09
N ARG A 282 -27.33 -19.26 -4.45
CA ARG A 282 -27.17 -17.97 -5.09
C ARG A 282 -25.74 -17.48 -4.89
N ILE A 283 -25.07 -17.14 -5.95
CA ILE A 283 -23.73 -16.56 -5.97
C ILE A 283 -23.82 -15.26 -6.76
N ASN A 284 -23.25 -14.20 -6.24
CA ASN A 284 -23.12 -12.90 -6.92
C ASN A 284 -21.65 -12.47 -6.92
N TRP A 285 -21.28 -11.65 -7.89
CA TRP A 285 -19.94 -11.08 -8.01
C TRP A 285 -20.00 -9.73 -8.73
N ASP A 286 -18.98 -8.92 -8.55
CA ASP A 286 -18.84 -7.64 -9.24
C ASP A 286 -18.39 -7.84 -10.69
N ALA A 287 -18.72 -6.87 -11.53
CA ALA A 287 -18.25 -6.88 -12.91
C ALA A 287 -16.77 -6.52 -12.98
N SER A 288 -15.96 -7.45 -13.46
CA SER A 288 -14.58 -7.17 -13.85
C SER A 288 -14.50 -6.28 -15.09
N TYR A 289 -13.36 -5.67 -15.34
CA TYR A 289 -13.08 -4.95 -16.57
C TYR A 289 -11.71 -5.33 -17.16
N ASP A 290 -11.58 -5.15 -18.47
CA ASP A 290 -10.34 -5.40 -19.22
C ASP A 290 -9.80 -4.08 -19.78
N PHE A 291 -8.51 -3.82 -19.60
CA PHE A 291 -7.86 -2.57 -20.03
C PHE A 291 -7.87 -2.36 -21.56
N LYS A 292 -8.16 -3.39 -22.35
CA LYS A 292 -8.28 -3.36 -23.80
C LYS A 292 -9.74 -3.50 -24.27
N ALA A 293 -10.69 -3.42 -23.33
CA ALA A 293 -12.12 -3.59 -23.59
C ALA A 293 -12.47 -4.91 -24.32
N ARG A 294 -11.75 -6.00 -24.01
CA ARG A 294 -12.08 -7.33 -24.51
C ARG A 294 -13.27 -7.90 -23.75
N ASP A 295 -14.03 -8.77 -24.42
CA ASP A 295 -15.13 -9.49 -23.77
C ASP A 295 -14.63 -10.38 -22.64
N ILE A 296 -15.27 -10.27 -21.47
CA ILE A 296 -14.96 -11.07 -20.29
C ILE A 296 -15.99 -12.20 -20.19
N ARG A 297 -15.50 -13.41 -19.92
CA ARG A 297 -16.32 -14.58 -19.61
C ARG A 297 -16.01 -15.04 -18.20
N TYR A 298 -17.05 -15.34 -17.44
CA TYR A 298 -16.94 -15.89 -16.10
C TYR A 298 -17.16 -17.40 -16.16
N ILE A 299 -16.31 -18.16 -15.48
CA ILE A 299 -16.46 -19.60 -15.28
C ILE A 299 -16.75 -19.79 -13.78
N VAL A 300 -17.86 -20.48 -13.48
CA VAL A 300 -18.21 -20.82 -12.11
C VAL A 300 -17.93 -22.31 -11.90
N GLU A 301 -17.05 -22.62 -10.97
CA GLU A 301 -16.70 -23.99 -10.60
C GLU A 301 -17.12 -24.26 -9.16
N LEU A 302 -17.66 -25.43 -8.90
CA LEU A 302 -18.07 -25.89 -7.59
C LEU A 302 -17.25 -27.12 -7.22
N ALA A 303 -16.51 -27.04 -6.13
CA ALA A 303 -15.76 -28.16 -5.59
C ALA A 303 -16.29 -28.52 -4.17
N ARG A 304 -16.07 -29.78 -3.74
CA ARG A 304 -16.40 -30.22 -2.38
C ARG A 304 -15.32 -29.90 -1.35
N ASP A 305 -14.14 -29.57 -1.83
CA ASP A 305 -12.97 -29.19 -1.06
C ASP A 305 -12.23 -28.05 -1.75
N TYR A 306 -11.17 -27.54 -1.11
CA TYR A 306 -10.34 -26.45 -1.64
C TYR A 306 -9.42 -26.89 -2.79
N ALA A 307 -9.27 -28.18 -3.03
CA ALA A 307 -8.52 -28.71 -4.16
C ALA A 307 -9.46 -28.85 -5.36
N ILE A 308 -9.57 -27.79 -6.16
CA ILE A 308 -10.23 -27.84 -7.46
C ILE A 308 -9.35 -28.69 -8.36
N SER A 309 -9.61 -29.98 -8.42
CA SER A 309 -8.94 -30.94 -9.28
C SER A 309 -9.78 -31.28 -10.51
#